data_8d03d47817013ddf0a39dd7b69d0c173
#
_entry.id   8d03d47817013ddf0a39dd7b69d0c173
#
_cell.length_a   1.000
_cell.length_b   1.000
_cell.length_c   1.000
_cell.angle_alpha   90.00
_cell.angle_beta   90.00
_cell.angle_gamma   90.00
#
_symmetry.space_group_name_H-M   'P 1'
#
loop_
_entity.id
_entity.type
_entity.pdbx_description
1 polymer ?
#
loop_
_entity_poly.entity_id
_entity_poly.type
_entity_poly.pdbx_seq_one_letter_code
_entity_poly.pdbx_strand_id
1 'polypeptide(L)'
;MLYQIHEWQRSLLGPLSYFAEANARMLSAPGNPFAQFPGVPRLAAGNELVYRLGKEYEKPEFGIHVASAHDQEIAVIERVAMARPFCQLKRFKRFSDDPATIEKMKNDPVVLVVAPLSGHHATLLRDTVRTLLRDHKVYITDWVDARMVPASEGTFGLDDYVAYVEDFIRHIGAESLHVISVCQPTVPVLAAVSLMAARGEPTPRSLTMMGGPIDPRRSPTSVDNLATQQPLSWFKGNVIHTVPPNYPGRGREVYPGFLQHAGFIAMNPGRHMSSHWDFYQDLLRGDQEDAEAHRKFYDEYNAVLDMPARFYLDTIEKVFQQFLLPRGLWDVAGERVDPGAIRRSALLTIEGELDDISGLGQTEAAHDLCSSIPAKRRAHRVIEGAGHYGIFSGRRWRETVYPQVRDFIRQFDQPAKAAALVRRTGDAPAAA
;
A
#
# COMPACT_ATOMS: atom_id res chain seq x y z
N MET A 1 -2.22 -11.36 -27.07
CA MET A 1 -2.61 -10.45 -28.16
C MET A 1 -2.92 -9.04 -27.66
N LEU A 2 -3.81 -8.85 -26.68
CA LEU A 2 -4.17 -7.50 -26.17
C LEU A 2 -2.97 -6.72 -25.61
N TYR A 3 -2.10 -7.37 -24.83
CA TYR A 3 -0.89 -6.75 -24.29
C TYR A 3 0.05 -6.24 -25.41
N GLN A 4 0.23 -7.03 -26.46
CA GLN A 4 1.04 -6.62 -27.63
C GLN A 4 0.42 -5.45 -28.40
N ILE A 5 -0.91 -5.43 -28.51
CA ILE A 5 -1.63 -4.31 -29.13
C ILE A 5 -1.43 -3.04 -28.30
N HIS A 6 -1.52 -3.15 -26.98
CA HIS A 6 -1.24 -2.01 -26.08
C HIS A 6 0.18 -1.48 -26.22
N GLU A 7 1.20 -2.36 -26.26
CA GLU A 7 2.60 -1.97 -26.49
C GLU A 7 2.78 -1.29 -27.84
N TRP A 8 2.15 -1.81 -28.89
CA TRP A 8 2.19 -1.19 -30.21
C TRP A 8 1.52 0.19 -30.22
N GLN A 9 0.35 0.34 -29.60
CA GLN A 9 -0.29 1.64 -29.45
C GLN A 9 0.60 2.64 -28.68
N ARG A 10 1.25 2.21 -27.62
CA ARG A 10 2.21 3.03 -26.87
C ARG A 10 3.38 3.48 -27.73
N SER A 11 3.94 2.58 -28.54
CA SER A 11 5.05 2.92 -29.44
C SER A 11 4.69 3.97 -30.49
N LEU A 12 3.41 4.05 -30.90
CA LEU A 12 2.90 5.06 -31.81
C LEU A 12 2.55 6.38 -31.12
N LEU A 13 1.94 6.31 -29.92
CA LEU A 13 1.48 7.51 -29.20
C LEU A 13 2.61 8.19 -28.41
N GLY A 14 3.63 7.46 -28.01
CA GLY A 14 4.76 8.00 -27.26
C GLY A 14 5.43 9.22 -27.93
N PRO A 15 5.85 9.14 -29.20
CA PRO A 15 6.43 10.29 -29.89
C PRO A 15 5.51 11.51 -29.95
N LEU A 16 4.19 11.31 -30.09
CA LEU A 16 3.20 12.39 -30.09
C LEU A 16 3.07 13.06 -28.74
N SER A 17 3.07 12.28 -27.66
CA SER A 17 3.00 12.84 -26.30
C SER A 17 4.27 13.60 -25.94
N TYR A 18 5.47 13.13 -26.29
CA TYR A 18 6.72 13.87 -26.09
C TYR A 18 6.79 15.15 -26.94
N PHE A 19 6.26 15.12 -28.15
CA PHE A 19 6.14 16.34 -28.99
C PHE A 19 5.19 17.35 -28.32
N ALA A 20 4.06 16.89 -27.78
CA ALA A 20 3.14 17.73 -27.02
C ALA A 20 3.79 18.33 -25.77
N GLU A 21 4.60 17.54 -25.04
CA GLU A 21 5.37 18.05 -23.89
C GLU A 21 6.34 19.17 -24.31
N ALA A 22 7.12 18.94 -25.35
CA ALA A 22 8.08 19.93 -25.85
C ALA A 22 7.38 21.23 -26.24
N ASN A 23 6.23 21.13 -26.92
CA ASN A 23 5.42 22.30 -27.29
C ASN A 23 4.86 23.01 -26.03
N ALA A 24 4.30 22.26 -25.06
CA ALA A 24 3.79 22.86 -23.82
C ALA A 24 4.88 23.65 -23.10
N ARG A 25 6.09 23.04 -22.93
CA ARG A 25 7.25 23.70 -22.30
C ARG A 25 7.71 24.95 -23.06
N MET A 26 7.80 24.86 -24.40
CA MET A 26 8.23 25.98 -25.23
C MET A 26 7.24 27.15 -25.15
N LEU A 27 5.93 26.85 -25.21
CA LEU A 27 4.89 27.87 -25.20
C LEU A 27 4.73 28.51 -23.80
N SER A 28 5.01 27.77 -22.71
CA SER A 28 4.94 28.25 -21.32
C SER A 28 6.26 28.83 -20.81
N ALA A 29 7.34 28.83 -21.61
CA ALA A 29 8.66 29.28 -21.17
C ALA A 29 8.64 30.76 -20.74
N PRO A 30 9.26 31.13 -19.58
CA PRO A 30 9.26 32.51 -19.08
C PRO A 30 9.84 33.56 -20.02
N GLY A 31 10.60 33.16 -21.04
CA GLY A 31 11.20 34.04 -22.03
C GLY A 31 10.50 34.04 -23.40
N ASN A 32 9.37 33.36 -23.56
CA ASN A 32 8.67 33.26 -24.82
C ASN A 32 7.95 34.59 -25.14
N PRO A 33 8.34 35.31 -26.20
CA PRO A 33 7.72 36.58 -26.56
C PRO A 33 6.25 36.42 -27.00
N PHE A 34 5.84 35.22 -27.35
CA PHE A 34 4.48 34.91 -27.80
C PHE A 34 3.55 34.45 -26.64
N ALA A 35 4.08 34.25 -25.42
CA ALA A 35 3.30 33.70 -24.29
C ALA A 35 2.04 34.52 -23.99
N GLN A 36 2.03 35.82 -24.27
CA GLN A 36 0.91 36.72 -24.02
C GLN A 36 -0.10 36.83 -25.18
N PHE A 37 0.18 36.21 -26.32
CA PHE A 37 -0.77 36.28 -27.47
C PHE A 37 -2.05 35.48 -27.13
N PRO A 38 -3.23 36.00 -27.51
CA PRO A 38 -4.49 35.32 -27.33
C PRO A 38 -4.45 33.91 -27.92
N GLY A 39 -4.71 32.90 -27.11
CA GLY A 39 -4.72 31.47 -27.54
C GLY A 39 -3.44 30.68 -27.23
N VAL A 40 -2.28 31.33 -27.04
CA VAL A 40 -1.03 30.59 -26.68
C VAL A 40 -1.15 29.86 -25.35
N PRO A 41 -1.71 30.46 -24.27
CA PRO A 41 -1.95 29.71 -23.03
C PRO A 41 -2.87 28.50 -23.20
N ARG A 42 -3.91 28.63 -24.03
CA ARG A 42 -4.81 27.50 -24.34
C ARG A 42 -4.11 26.38 -25.07
N LEU A 43 -3.25 26.74 -26.03
CA LEU A 43 -2.48 25.78 -26.81
C LEU A 43 -1.45 25.07 -25.89
N ALA A 44 -0.77 25.80 -25.00
CA ALA A 44 0.16 25.24 -24.03
C ALA A 44 -0.54 24.25 -23.07
N ALA A 45 -1.65 24.67 -22.47
CA ALA A 45 -2.44 23.82 -21.57
C ALA A 45 -3.01 22.58 -22.28
N GLY A 46 -3.49 22.73 -23.52
CA GLY A 46 -3.96 21.62 -24.34
C GLY A 46 -2.85 20.61 -24.67
N ASN A 47 -1.66 21.09 -25.02
CA ASN A 47 -0.50 20.22 -25.27
C ASN A 47 -0.06 19.49 -23.97
N GLU A 48 -0.06 20.16 -22.81
CA GLU A 48 0.25 19.51 -21.55
C GLU A 48 -0.77 18.41 -21.22
N LEU A 49 -2.05 18.66 -21.45
CA LEU A 49 -3.09 17.65 -21.24
C LEU A 49 -2.89 16.44 -22.18
N VAL A 50 -2.61 16.67 -23.47
CA VAL A 50 -2.31 15.61 -24.45
C VAL A 50 -1.09 14.80 -24.01
N TYR A 51 -0.02 15.45 -23.57
CA TYR A 51 1.15 14.77 -23.03
C TYR A 51 0.77 13.86 -21.86
N ARG A 52 0.03 14.37 -20.88
CA ARG A 52 -0.34 13.62 -19.68
C ARG A 52 -1.30 12.46 -19.95
N LEU A 53 -2.14 12.57 -20.96
CA LEU A 53 -3.02 11.46 -21.37
C LEU A 53 -2.29 10.38 -22.19
N GLY A 54 -1.18 10.72 -22.84
CA GLY A 54 -0.44 9.81 -23.74
C GLY A 54 0.92 9.32 -23.22
N LYS A 55 1.47 9.92 -22.16
CA LYS A 55 2.79 9.54 -21.62
C LYS A 55 2.76 8.18 -20.94
N GLU A 56 3.89 7.53 -20.89
CA GLU A 56 4.12 6.42 -19.98
C GLU A 56 4.34 6.93 -18.55
N TYR A 57 3.65 6.31 -17.60
CA TYR A 57 3.83 6.60 -16.19
C TYR A 57 4.75 5.53 -15.58
N GLU A 58 5.97 5.93 -15.31
CA GLU A 58 6.93 5.09 -14.60
C GLU A 58 6.62 5.10 -13.11
N LYS A 59 7.17 4.09 -12.41
CA LYS A 59 7.10 4.03 -10.95
C LYS A 59 7.70 5.29 -10.34
N PRO A 60 6.94 6.08 -9.58
CA PRO A 60 7.48 7.25 -8.90
C PRO A 60 8.49 6.85 -7.81
N GLU A 61 9.43 7.73 -7.53
CA GLU A 61 10.28 7.59 -6.35
C GLU A 61 9.52 8.00 -5.09
N PHE A 62 9.86 7.44 -3.93
CA PHE A 62 9.33 7.96 -2.66
C PHE A 62 9.76 9.41 -2.43
N GLY A 63 10.99 9.78 -2.80
CA GLY A 63 11.47 11.16 -2.77
C GLY A 63 11.37 11.81 -1.39
N ILE A 64 11.49 11.01 -0.30
CA ILE A 64 11.45 11.49 1.07
C ILE A 64 12.89 11.70 1.54
N HIS A 65 13.42 12.90 1.32
CA HIS A 65 14.78 13.26 1.74
C HIS A 65 14.81 13.94 3.11
N VAL A 66 13.67 14.48 3.52
CA VAL A 66 13.51 15.24 4.77
C VAL A 66 12.18 14.85 5.43
N ALA A 67 12.18 14.79 6.75
CA ALA A 67 10.98 14.62 7.57
C ALA A 67 11.07 15.51 8.82
N SER A 68 9.90 15.88 9.36
CA SER A 68 9.83 16.51 10.68
C SER A 68 9.79 15.41 11.73
N ALA A 69 10.67 15.42 12.72
CA ALA A 69 10.63 14.52 13.86
C ALA A 69 11.10 15.24 15.13
N HIS A 70 10.37 15.04 16.24
CA HIS A 70 10.70 15.67 17.53
C HIS A 70 10.94 17.19 17.44
N ASP A 71 10.08 17.89 16.69
CA ASP A 71 10.11 19.33 16.42
C ASP A 71 11.36 19.82 15.66
N GLN A 72 12.05 18.92 14.97
CA GLN A 72 13.20 19.24 14.12
C GLN A 72 13.01 18.67 12.71
N GLU A 73 13.61 19.34 11.75
CA GLU A 73 13.79 18.82 10.40
C GLU A 73 15.00 17.88 10.40
N ILE A 74 14.79 16.67 9.93
CA ILE A 74 15.80 15.61 9.90
C ILE A 74 15.99 15.05 8.50
N ALA A 75 17.22 14.68 8.17
CA ALA A 75 17.51 13.99 6.92
C ALA A 75 16.98 12.55 6.93
N VAL A 76 16.51 12.11 5.77
CA VAL A 76 16.00 10.76 5.56
C VAL A 76 16.71 10.11 4.37
N ILE A 77 17.16 8.87 4.55
CA ILE A 77 17.75 8.05 3.49
C ILE A 77 16.94 6.76 3.33
N GLU A 78 16.47 6.53 2.11
CA GLU A 78 15.84 5.27 1.72
C GLU A 78 16.90 4.20 1.47
N ARG A 79 16.68 2.98 1.98
CA ARG A 79 17.56 1.81 1.77
C ARG A 79 16.72 0.55 1.61
N VAL A 80 17.19 -0.37 0.78
CA VAL A 80 16.66 -1.73 0.73
C VAL A 80 17.22 -2.49 1.94
N ALA A 81 16.34 -2.93 2.83
CA ALA A 81 16.70 -3.74 4.00
C ALA A 81 16.74 -5.24 3.66
N MET A 82 15.82 -5.70 2.80
CA MET A 82 15.75 -7.07 2.31
C MET A 82 15.19 -7.08 0.89
N ALA A 83 15.70 -7.92 0.03
CA ALA A 83 15.18 -8.09 -1.33
C ALA A 83 14.67 -9.51 -1.53
N ARG A 84 13.52 -9.62 -2.17
CA ARG A 84 12.92 -10.85 -2.70
C ARG A 84 12.57 -10.61 -4.17
N PRO A 85 12.43 -11.64 -5.00
CA PRO A 85 12.12 -11.46 -6.43
C PRO A 85 10.93 -10.54 -6.72
N PHE A 86 9.83 -10.67 -5.94
CA PHE A 86 8.60 -9.91 -6.15
C PHE A 86 8.42 -8.72 -5.21
N CYS A 87 9.29 -8.52 -4.21
CA CYS A 87 9.14 -7.43 -3.25
C CYS A 87 10.48 -7.02 -2.64
N GLN A 88 10.68 -5.72 -2.48
CA GLN A 88 11.75 -5.15 -1.67
C GLN A 88 11.18 -4.65 -0.34
N LEU A 89 11.82 -4.98 0.76
CA LEU A 89 11.58 -4.34 2.04
C LEU A 89 12.42 -3.08 2.11
N LYS A 90 11.81 -1.92 2.04
CA LYS A 90 12.50 -0.63 2.14
C LYS A 90 12.47 -0.10 3.56
N ARG A 91 13.54 0.55 3.97
CA ARG A 91 13.69 1.24 5.25
C ARG A 91 14.02 2.70 5.03
N PHE A 92 13.31 3.60 5.70
CA PHE A 92 13.61 5.02 5.76
C PHE A 92 14.41 5.32 7.03
N LYS A 93 15.72 5.52 6.87
CA LYS A 93 16.61 5.81 7.99
C LYS A 93 16.70 7.30 8.21
N ARG A 94 16.41 7.73 9.43
CA ARG A 94 16.48 9.14 9.86
C ARG A 94 17.83 9.47 10.44
N PHE A 95 18.30 10.68 10.20
CA PHE A 95 19.58 11.20 10.67
C PHE A 95 19.40 12.61 11.23
N SER A 96 20.07 12.90 12.33
CA SER A 96 20.17 14.22 12.94
C SER A 96 21.59 14.43 13.46
N ASP A 97 22.05 15.66 13.50
CA ASP A 97 23.33 16.05 14.14
C ASP A 97 23.13 16.41 15.62
N ASP A 98 21.87 16.58 16.06
CA ASP A 98 21.56 16.88 17.46
C ASP A 98 21.53 15.60 18.32
N PRO A 99 22.41 15.47 19.34
CA PRO A 99 22.46 14.29 20.20
C PRO A 99 21.16 14.00 20.94
N ALA A 100 20.41 15.03 21.35
CA ALA A 100 19.14 14.86 22.06
C ALA A 100 18.06 14.27 21.14
N THR A 101 18.00 14.72 19.89
CA THR A 101 17.09 14.17 18.87
C THR A 101 17.49 12.75 18.50
N ILE A 102 18.79 12.45 18.38
CA ILE A 102 19.28 11.09 18.12
C ILE A 102 18.79 10.13 19.22
N GLU A 103 18.92 10.54 20.49
CA GLU A 103 18.50 9.68 21.61
C GLU A 103 16.98 9.45 21.64
N LYS A 104 16.17 10.47 21.35
CA LYS A 104 14.72 10.31 21.19
C LYS A 104 14.40 9.34 20.06
N MET A 105 15.00 9.53 18.87
CA MET A 105 14.77 8.67 17.70
C MET A 105 15.19 7.20 17.91
N LYS A 106 16.16 6.92 18.82
CA LYS A 106 16.52 5.53 19.16
C LYS A 106 15.37 4.79 19.85
N ASN A 107 14.55 5.50 20.59
CA ASN A 107 13.43 4.94 21.36
C ASN A 107 12.11 4.92 20.59
N ASP A 108 12.08 5.48 19.37
CA ASP A 108 10.86 5.48 18.54
C ASP A 108 10.47 4.05 18.13
N PRO A 109 9.15 3.74 18.15
CA PRO A 109 8.63 2.46 17.72
C PRO A 109 9.00 2.09 16.28
N VAL A 110 9.11 0.80 16.02
CA VAL A 110 9.36 0.27 14.67
C VAL A 110 8.04 -0.09 14.02
N VAL A 111 7.80 0.44 12.82
CA VAL A 111 6.59 0.19 12.04
C VAL A 111 6.95 -0.44 10.69
N LEU A 112 6.26 -1.52 10.36
CA LEU A 112 6.19 -2.08 9.02
C LEU A 112 4.86 -1.69 8.38
N VAL A 113 4.90 -0.93 7.29
CA VAL A 113 3.76 -0.69 6.42
C VAL A 113 3.74 -1.76 5.33
N VAL A 114 2.67 -2.54 5.26
CA VAL A 114 2.48 -3.51 4.19
C VAL A 114 1.58 -2.85 3.14
N ALA A 115 2.20 -2.48 2.03
CA ALA A 115 1.54 -1.82 0.91
C ALA A 115 0.73 -2.83 0.08
N PRO A 116 -0.38 -2.41 -0.53
CA PRO A 116 -1.16 -3.29 -1.40
C PRO A 116 -0.39 -3.71 -2.66
N LEU A 117 -0.63 -4.93 -3.11
CA LEU A 117 -0.31 -5.41 -4.44
C LEU A 117 -1.64 -5.48 -5.24
N SER A 118 -2.17 -4.31 -5.57
CA SER A 118 -3.49 -4.14 -6.20
C SER A 118 -3.48 -3.10 -7.32
N GLY A 119 -2.40 -3.05 -8.08
CA GLY A 119 -2.21 -2.19 -9.24
C GLY A 119 -1.27 -1.03 -9.02
N HIS A 120 -1.46 -0.24 -7.99
CA HIS A 120 -0.59 0.90 -7.70
C HIS A 120 0.73 0.48 -7.06
N HIS A 121 1.76 1.30 -7.26
CA HIS A 121 3.03 1.15 -6.55
C HIS A 121 2.91 1.56 -5.07
N ALA A 122 3.84 1.07 -4.24
CA ALA A 122 3.89 1.41 -2.81
C ALA A 122 4.07 2.91 -2.55
N THR A 123 4.52 3.67 -3.52
CA THR A 123 4.65 5.14 -3.47
C THR A 123 3.32 5.85 -3.29
N LEU A 124 2.19 5.21 -3.60
CA LEU A 124 0.86 5.70 -3.23
C LEU A 124 0.72 5.95 -1.72
N LEU A 125 1.49 5.23 -0.90
CA LEU A 125 1.56 5.42 0.55
C LEU A 125 2.66 6.40 1.00
N ARG A 126 3.19 7.23 0.09
CA ARG A 126 4.25 8.22 0.40
C ARG A 126 3.85 9.15 1.55
N ASP A 127 2.61 9.65 1.56
CA ASP A 127 2.11 10.51 2.62
C ASP A 127 1.98 9.77 3.96
N THR A 128 1.58 8.51 3.91
CA THR A 128 1.57 7.61 5.08
C THR A 128 2.97 7.46 5.67
N VAL A 129 3.95 7.11 4.85
CA VAL A 129 5.36 6.95 5.26
C VAL A 129 5.92 8.26 5.83
N ARG A 130 5.74 9.38 5.10
CA ARG A 130 6.23 10.70 5.53
C ARG A 130 5.66 11.11 6.89
N THR A 131 4.37 10.83 7.09
CA THR A 131 3.69 11.16 8.35
C THR A 131 4.18 10.27 9.50
N LEU A 132 4.34 8.97 9.25
CA LEU A 132 4.86 8.01 10.25
C LEU A 132 6.30 8.35 10.68
N LEU A 133 7.13 8.88 9.78
CA LEU A 133 8.52 9.25 10.08
C LEU A 133 8.66 10.35 11.15
N ARG A 134 7.57 11.01 11.53
CA ARG A 134 7.58 11.97 12.64
C ARG A 134 7.91 11.31 13.98
N ASP A 135 7.37 10.12 14.19
CA ASP A 135 7.36 9.44 15.50
C ASP A 135 7.86 7.98 15.45
N HIS A 136 8.22 7.46 14.26
CA HIS A 136 8.50 6.03 14.08
C HIS A 136 9.71 5.76 13.19
N LYS A 137 10.31 4.58 13.37
CA LYS A 137 11.23 3.97 12.40
C LYS A 137 10.38 3.19 11.41
N VAL A 138 10.46 3.54 10.12
CA VAL A 138 9.52 3.06 9.11
C VAL A 138 10.19 2.11 8.12
N TYR A 139 9.55 0.96 7.93
CA TYR A 139 9.76 0.03 6.83
C TYR A 139 8.49 -0.04 5.98
N ILE A 140 8.64 -0.33 4.69
CA ILE A 140 7.51 -0.56 3.77
C ILE A 140 7.84 -1.67 2.78
N THR A 141 6.83 -2.49 2.45
CA THR A 141 6.92 -3.42 1.33
C THR A 141 6.78 -2.67 0.01
N ASP A 142 7.72 -2.86 -0.89
CA ASP A 142 7.74 -2.23 -2.21
C ASP A 142 7.68 -3.32 -3.29
N TRP A 143 6.48 -3.59 -3.79
CA TRP A 143 6.22 -4.66 -4.75
C TRP A 143 6.84 -4.35 -6.10
N VAL A 144 7.47 -5.37 -6.67
CA VAL A 144 8.10 -5.29 -8.00
C VAL A 144 7.04 -5.57 -9.06
N ASP A 145 7.03 -4.77 -10.11
CA ASP A 145 6.21 -5.00 -11.29
C ASP A 145 6.51 -6.40 -11.87
N ALA A 146 5.51 -7.26 -11.96
CA ALA A 146 5.71 -8.66 -12.34
C ALA A 146 6.29 -8.83 -13.75
N ARG A 147 6.09 -7.85 -14.66
CA ARG A 147 6.73 -7.85 -15.98
C ARG A 147 8.26 -7.72 -15.90
N MET A 148 8.78 -7.19 -14.79
CA MET A 148 10.21 -7.01 -14.54
C MET A 148 10.84 -8.18 -13.79
N VAL A 149 10.06 -9.15 -13.31
CA VAL A 149 10.56 -10.32 -12.58
C VAL A 149 10.80 -11.48 -13.58
N PRO A 150 12.03 -11.96 -13.77
CA PRO A 150 12.32 -13.06 -14.68
C PRO A 150 11.44 -14.28 -14.44
N ALA A 151 11.03 -14.97 -15.50
CA ALA A 151 10.18 -16.16 -15.39
C ALA A 151 10.85 -17.31 -14.60
N SER A 152 12.19 -17.35 -14.56
CA SER A 152 12.99 -18.30 -13.77
C SER A 152 12.77 -18.20 -12.26
N GLU A 153 12.28 -17.05 -11.75
CA GLU A 153 11.92 -16.87 -10.34
C GLU A 153 10.63 -17.60 -9.94
N GLY A 154 10.02 -18.32 -10.87
CA GLY A 154 8.80 -19.06 -10.63
C GLY A 154 7.53 -18.23 -10.60
N THR A 155 6.45 -18.81 -10.08
CA THR A 155 5.16 -18.13 -9.89
C THR A 155 5.09 -17.48 -8.51
N PHE A 156 4.18 -16.51 -8.36
CA PHE A 156 3.90 -15.86 -7.09
C PHE A 156 2.39 -15.82 -6.85
N GLY A 157 1.93 -16.42 -5.76
CA GLY A 157 0.54 -16.50 -5.36
C GLY A 157 0.28 -15.85 -4.00
N LEU A 158 -0.95 -15.99 -3.50
CA LEU A 158 -1.36 -15.43 -2.21
C LEU A 158 -0.62 -16.08 -1.03
N ASP A 159 -0.32 -17.38 -1.13
CA ASP A 159 0.45 -18.10 -0.11
C ASP A 159 1.91 -17.61 -0.07
N ASP A 160 2.51 -17.29 -1.22
CA ASP A 160 3.85 -16.69 -1.30
C ASP A 160 3.88 -15.28 -0.68
N TYR A 161 2.79 -14.52 -0.85
CA TYR A 161 2.64 -13.22 -0.20
C TYR A 161 2.67 -13.37 1.33
N VAL A 162 1.91 -14.33 1.87
CA VAL A 162 1.91 -14.64 3.31
C VAL A 162 3.32 -14.95 3.80
N ALA A 163 4.05 -15.83 3.09
CA ALA A 163 5.42 -16.20 3.43
C ALA A 163 6.38 -14.98 3.40
N TYR A 164 6.24 -14.08 2.42
CA TYR A 164 7.05 -12.86 2.37
C TYR A 164 6.79 -11.94 3.58
N VAL A 165 5.52 -11.79 4.00
CA VAL A 165 5.17 -11.00 5.18
C VAL A 165 5.78 -11.62 6.44
N GLU A 166 5.71 -12.94 6.62
CA GLU A 166 6.39 -13.63 7.74
C GLU A 166 7.89 -13.37 7.74
N ASP A 167 8.55 -13.49 6.58
CA ASP A 167 9.98 -13.24 6.44
C ASP A 167 10.37 -11.80 6.79
N PHE A 168 9.58 -10.83 6.37
CA PHE A 168 9.83 -9.42 6.71
C PHE A 168 9.64 -9.15 8.20
N ILE A 169 8.61 -9.73 8.82
CA ILE A 169 8.38 -9.62 10.27
C ILE A 169 9.56 -10.24 11.04
N ARG A 170 10.03 -11.43 10.64
CA ARG A 170 11.20 -12.09 11.26
C ARG A 170 12.47 -11.26 11.08
N HIS A 171 12.70 -10.72 9.88
CA HIS A 171 13.88 -9.91 9.56
C HIS A 171 13.96 -8.63 10.40
N ILE A 172 12.83 -7.94 10.60
CA ILE A 172 12.80 -6.69 11.39
C ILE A 172 12.88 -7.01 12.89
N GLY A 173 12.29 -8.13 13.33
CA GLY A 173 12.18 -8.55 14.73
C GLY A 173 10.77 -8.28 15.28
N ALA A 174 9.94 -9.33 15.31
CA ALA A 174 8.53 -9.26 15.65
C ALA A 174 8.23 -8.61 17.02
N GLU A 175 9.05 -8.90 18.05
CA GLU A 175 8.80 -8.45 19.42
C GLU A 175 8.88 -6.92 19.61
N SER A 176 9.48 -6.20 18.68
CA SER A 176 9.58 -4.74 18.72
C SER A 176 8.78 -4.06 17.61
N LEU A 177 7.99 -4.82 16.85
CA LEU A 177 7.38 -4.39 15.61
C LEU A 177 5.89 -4.08 15.79
N HIS A 178 5.45 -3.01 15.12
CA HIS A 178 4.05 -2.71 14.85
C HIS A 178 3.81 -2.85 13.34
N VAL A 179 2.72 -3.50 12.93
CA VAL A 179 2.40 -3.69 11.52
C VAL A 179 1.16 -2.87 11.17
N ILE A 180 1.28 -2.11 10.08
CA ILE A 180 0.16 -1.39 9.46
C ILE A 180 -0.07 -2.03 8.09
N SER A 181 -1.26 -2.56 7.85
CA SER A 181 -1.68 -3.12 6.57
C SER A 181 -2.80 -2.26 5.98
N VAL A 182 -2.62 -1.83 4.72
CA VAL A 182 -3.55 -0.92 4.06
C VAL A 182 -4.23 -1.64 2.90
N CYS A 183 -5.58 -1.72 2.90
CA CYS A 183 -6.37 -2.33 1.83
C CYS A 183 -6.17 -3.86 1.77
N GLN A 184 -5.96 -4.42 0.60
CA GLN A 184 -5.82 -5.84 0.30
C GLN A 184 -4.84 -6.60 1.25
N PRO A 185 -3.67 -6.09 1.65
CA PRO A 185 -2.75 -6.77 2.57
C PRO A 185 -3.31 -7.13 3.94
N THR A 186 -4.42 -6.57 4.37
CA THR A 186 -5.03 -6.92 5.66
C THR A 186 -5.26 -8.42 5.79
N VAL A 187 -5.68 -9.07 4.70
CA VAL A 187 -5.96 -10.51 4.64
C VAL A 187 -4.67 -11.34 4.79
N PRO A 188 -3.63 -11.23 3.91
CA PRO A 188 -2.43 -12.03 4.06
C PRO A 188 -1.59 -11.65 5.28
N VAL A 189 -1.64 -10.41 5.79
CA VAL A 189 -0.97 -10.03 7.05
C VAL A 189 -1.64 -10.73 8.24
N LEU A 190 -2.98 -10.76 8.29
CA LEU A 190 -3.68 -11.49 9.34
C LEU A 190 -3.35 -12.98 9.29
N ALA A 191 -3.28 -13.56 8.09
CA ALA A 191 -2.89 -14.95 7.91
C ALA A 191 -1.46 -15.22 8.39
N ALA A 192 -0.49 -14.39 7.97
CA ALA A 192 0.91 -14.53 8.39
C ALA A 192 1.07 -14.50 9.91
N VAL A 193 0.47 -13.51 10.57
CA VAL A 193 0.56 -13.39 12.03
C VAL A 193 -0.19 -14.52 12.73
N SER A 194 -1.28 -15.02 12.16
CA SER A 194 -2.01 -16.20 12.68
C SER A 194 -1.15 -17.46 12.66
N LEU A 195 -0.46 -17.72 11.56
CA LEU A 195 0.44 -18.85 11.40
C LEU A 195 1.65 -18.76 12.33
N MET A 196 2.29 -17.59 12.43
CA MET A 196 3.37 -17.34 13.39
C MET A 196 2.89 -17.61 14.82
N ALA A 197 1.70 -17.11 15.18
CA ALA A 197 1.11 -17.34 16.52
C ALA A 197 0.81 -18.81 16.79
N ALA A 198 0.26 -19.54 15.81
CA ALA A 198 -0.04 -20.97 15.92
C ALA A 198 1.22 -21.82 16.10
N ARG A 199 2.32 -21.44 15.47
CA ARG A 199 3.65 -22.07 15.64
C ARG A 199 4.35 -21.68 16.94
N GLY A 200 3.77 -20.76 17.74
CA GLY A 200 4.40 -20.22 18.95
C GLY A 200 5.55 -19.25 18.69
N GLU A 201 5.69 -18.75 17.46
CA GLU A 201 6.67 -17.75 17.11
C GLU A 201 6.32 -16.37 17.71
N PRO A 202 7.31 -15.48 17.91
CA PRO A 202 7.06 -14.09 18.27
C PRO A 202 6.15 -13.41 17.25
N THR A 203 5.16 -12.63 17.72
CA THR A 203 4.24 -11.85 16.89
C THR A 203 4.42 -10.35 17.11
N PRO A 204 4.05 -9.50 16.13
CA PRO A 204 4.09 -8.04 16.30
C PRO A 204 3.31 -7.58 17.54
N ARG A 205 3.74 -6.47 18.14
CA ARG A 205 3.07 -5.85 19.29
C ARG A 205 1.67 -5.39 18.98
N SER A 206 1.46 -4.83 17.79
CA SER A 206 0.14 -4.46 17.31
C SER A 206 0.00 -4.66 15.80
N LEU A 207 -1.25 -4.85 15.40
CA LEU A 207 -1.72 -4.89 14.02
C LEU A 207 -2.71 -3.74 13.84
N THR A 208 -2.44 -2.85 12.89
CA THR A 208 -3.39 -1.85 12.42
C THR A 208 -3.83 -2.23 11.02
N MET A 209 -5.11 -2.53 10.86
CA MET A 209 -5.72 -2.96 9.60
C MET A 209 -6.64 -1.86 9.09
N MET A 210 -6.42 -1.41 7.86
CA MET A 210 -7.07 -0.23 7.31
C MET A 210 -7.75 -0.55 5.98
N GLY A 211 -9.08 -0.46 5.93
CA GLY A 211 -9.87 -0.53 4.70
C GLY A 211 -9.63 -1.80 3.87
N GLY A 212 -9.65 -2.99 4.50
CA GLY A 212 -9.35 -4.23 3.81
C GLY A 212 -10.42 -5.31 3.93
N PRO A 213 -10.50 -6.24 2.95
CA PRO A 213 -11.60 -7.18 2.80
C PRO A 213 -11.41 -8.43 3.68
N ILE A 214 -11.38 -8.28 5.02
CA ILE A 214 -11.29 -9.43 5.93
C ILE A 214 -12.54 -10.31 5.80
N ASP A 215 -13.74 -9.70 5.73
CA ASP A 215 -14.97 -10.39 5.36
C ASP A 215 -15.74 -9.58 4.32
N PRO A 216 -15.48 -9.79 3.02
CA PRO A 216 -16.11 -9.01 1.96
C PRO A 216 -17.61 -9.29 1.77
N ARG A 217 -18.22 -10.18 2.56
CA ARG A 217 -19.67 -10.38 2.61
C ARG A 217 -20.39 -9.26 3.36
N ARG A 218 -19.67 -8.47 4.17
CA ARG A 218 -20.21 -7.33 4.92
C ARG A 218 -20.22 -6.10 4.02
N SER A 219 -21.38 -5.47 3.88
CA SER A 219 -21.56 -4.29 3.02
C SER A 219 -20.84 -4.39 1.67
N PRO A 220 -21.20 -5.37 0.79
CA PRO A 220 -20.49 -5.63 -0.45
C PRO A 220 -20.46 -4.41 -1.36
N THR A 221 -19.30 -4.08 -1.88
CA THR A 221 -19.08 -2.99 -2.83
C THR A 221 -19.21 -3.47 -4.28
N SER A 222 -19.03 -2.57 -5.24
CA SER A 222 -18.99 -2.94 -6.66
C SER A 222 -17.84 -3.90 -6.99
N VAL A 223 -16.72 -3.82 -6.28
CA VAL A 223 -15.57 -4.71 -6.41
C VAL A 223 -15.93 -6.12 -5.95
N ASP A 224 -16.55 -6.25 -4.77
CA ASP A 224 -17.01 -7.53 -4.21
C ASP A 224 -18.04 -8.19 -5.13
N ASN A 225 -19.00 -7.40 -5.63
CA ASN A 225 -20.05 -7.87 -6.52
C ASN A 225 -19.49 -8.39 -7.85
N LEU A 226 -18.54 -7.69 -8.46
CA LEU A 226 -17.86 -8.15 -9.67
C LEU A 226 -17.15 -9.48 -9.42
N ALA A 227 -16.40 -9.58 -8.31
CA ALA A 227 -15.65 -10.78 -7.97
C ALA A 227 -16.54 -12.01 -7.73
N THR A 228 -17.74 -11.82 -7.18
CA THR A 228 -18.69 -12.90 -6.87
C THR A 228 -19.62 -13.25 -8.02
N GLN A 229 -19.95 -12.30 -8.91
CA GLN A 229 -20.87 -12.52 -10.03
C GLN A 229 -20.24 -13.23 -11.23
N GLN A 230 -18.91 -13.17 -11.37
CA GLN A 230 -18.21 -13.81 -12.48
C GLN A 230 -17.47 -15.06 -12.01
N PRO A 231 -17.48 -16.16 -12.81
CA PRO A 231 -16.69 -17.34 -12.46
C PRO A 231 -15.20 -17.07 -12.62
N LEU A 232 -14.34 -17.79 -11.89
CA LEU A 232 -12.88 -17.63 -11.94
C LEU A 232 -12.33 -17.76 -13.38
N SER A 233 -12.94 -18.62 -14.21
CA SER A 233 -12.57 -18.78 -15.62
C SER A 233 -12.78 -17.51 -16.44
N TRP A 234 -13.75 -16.67 -16.08
CA TRP A 234 -13.97 -15.38 -16.72
C TRP A 234 -12.78 -14.45 -16.48
N PHE A 235 -12.32 -14.36 -15.23
CA PHE A 235 -11.14 -13.54 -14.88
C PHE A 235 -9.91 -14.05 -15.61
N LYS A 236 -9.69 -15.38 -15.62
CA LYS A 236 -8.56 -15.97 -16.34
C LYS A 236 -8.59 -15.68 -17.84
N GLY A 237 -9.77 -15.74 -18.48
CA GLY A 237 -9.90 -15.54 -19.91
C GLY A 237 -9.88 -14.09 -20.37
N ASN A 238 -10.32 -13.14 -19.53
CA ASN A 238 -10.53 -11.74 -19.94
C ASN A 238 -9.45 -10.78 -19.45
N VAL A 239 -8.83 -11.05 -18.29
CA VAL A 239 -7.88 -10.09 -17.69
C VAL A 239 -6.46 -10.62 -17.57
N ILE A 240 -6.23 -11.93 -17.68
CA ILE A 240 -4.87 -12.48 -17.62
C ILE A 240 -4.25 -12.49 -19.01
N HIS A 241 -3.04 -11.96 -19.11
CA HIS A 241 -2.26 -11.89 -20.35
C HIS A 241 -0.81 -12.23 -20.08
N THR A 242 -0.10 -12.60 -21.16
CA THR A 242 1.32 -12.97 -21.13
C THR A 242 2.18 -11.75 -21.38
N VAL A 243 3.20 -11.57 -20.54
CA VAL A 243 4.22 -10.51 -20.68
C VAL A 243 4.97 -10.65 -22.00
N PRO A 244 5.09 -9.57 -22.81
CA PRO A 244 5.77 -9.57 -24.11
C PRO A 244 7.27 -9.86 -23.98
N PRO A 245 7.93 -10.19 -25.11
CA PRO A 245 9.35 -10.58 -25.12
C PRO A 245 10.36 -9.50 -24.72
N ASN A 246 9.96 -8.23 -24.78
CA ASN A 246 10.79 -7.06 -24.49
C ASN A 246 11.01 -6.80 -22.98
N TYR A 247 10.39 -7.59 -22.10
CA TYR A 247 10.56 -7.45 -20.65
C TYR A 247 11.30 -8.63 -20.04
N PRO A 248 11.99 -8.45 -18.90
CA PRO A 248 12.63 -9.54 -18.16
C PRO A 248 11.68 -10.71 -17.82
N GLY A 249 10.42 -10.38 -17.48
CA GLY A 249 9.36 -11.35 -17.15
C GLY A 249 8.66 -11.98 -18.36
N ARG A 250 9.26 -11.90 -19.55
CA ARG A 250 8.68 -12.50 -20.77
C ARG A 250 8.10 -13.89 -20.53
N GLY A 251 6.89 -14.10 -21.03
CA GLY A 251 6.20 -15.39 -20.90
C GLY A 251 5.46 -15.58 -19.58
N ARG A 252 5.63 -14.70 -18.59
CA ARG A 252 4.87 -14.72 -17.33
C ARG A 252 3.42 -14.34 -17.57
N GLU A 253 2.50 -15.07 -16.97
CA GLU A 253 1.09 -14.67 -16.91
C GLU A 253 0.91 -13.58 -15.83
N VAL A 254 0.24 -12.50 -16.22
CA VAL A 254 -0.01 -11.32 -15.35
C VAL A 254 -1.42 -10.79 -15.57
N TYR A 255 -1.93 -10.06 -14.58
CA TYR A 255 -3.00 -9.08 -14.79
C TYR A 255 -2.33 -7.74 -15.09
N PRO A 256 -2.36 -7.27 -16.36
CA PRO A 256 -1.60 -6.09 -16.78
C PRO A 256 -2.08 -4.81 -16.10
N GLY A 257 -1.12 -3.96 -15.73
CA GLY A 257 -1.39 -2.68 -15.09
C GLY A 257 -2.34 -1.79 -15.89
N PHE A 258 -2.20 -1.74 -17.21
CA PHE A 258 -3.07 -0.91 -18.05
C PHE A 258 -4.55 -1.33 -18.02
N LEU A 259 -4.84 -2.64 -17.84
CA LEU A 259 -6.22 -3.12 -17.68
C LEU A 259 -6.77 -2.77 -16.28
N GLN A 260 -5.92 -2.86 -15.26
CA GLN A 260 -6.27 -2.44 -13.91
C GLN A 260 -6.59 -0.95 -13.88
N HIS A 261 -5.75 -0.13 -14.50
CA HIS A 261 -5.96 1.30 -14.63
C HIS A 261 -7.27 1.65 -15.35
N ALA A 262 -7.56 0.96 -16.46
CA ALA A 262 -8.84 1.11 -17.15
C ALA A 262 -10.03 0.77 -16.24
N GLY A 263 -9.91 -0.26 -15.41
CA GLY A 263 -10.90 -0.61 -14.39
C GLY A 263 -11.11 0.47 -13.34
N PHE A 264 -10.01 1.05 -12.83
CA PHE A 264 -10.08 2.16 -11.85
C PHE A 264 -10.78 3.40 -12.41
N ILE A 265 -10.46 3.77 -13.67
CA ILE A 265 -11.14 4.89 -14.33
C ILE A 265 -12.62 4.57 -14.55
N ALA A 266 -12.95 3.34 -14.95
CA ALA A 266 -14.32 2.93 -15.21
C ALA A 266 -15.22 2.90 -13.97
N MET A 267 -14.66 2.79 -12.76
CA MET A 267 -15.42 2.88 -11.51
C MET A 267 -15.97 4.30 -11.28
N ASN A 268 -15.27 5.35 -11.72
CA ASN A 268 -15.72 6.73 -11.51
C ASN A 268 -15.28 7.68 -12.65
N PRO A 269 -15.76 7.46 -13.89
CA PRO A 269 -15.27 8.19 -15.07
C PRO A 269 -15.56 9.69 -15.01
N GLY A 270 -16.71 10.10 -14.44
CA GLY A 270 -17.08 11.50 -14.31
C GLY A 270 -16.10 12.30 -13.46
N ARG A 271 -15.62 11.72 -12.37
CA ARG A 271 -14.62 12.34 -11.49
C ARG A 271 -13.30 12.60 -12.21
N HIS A 272 -12.82 11.63 -13.00
CA HIS A 272 -11.58 11.80 -13.75
C HIS A 272 -11.71 12.87 -14.84
N MET A 273 -12.83 12.88 -15.57
CA MET A 273 -13.11 13.95 -16.55
C MET A 273 -13.14 15.33 -15.92
N SER A 274 -13.87 15.51 -14.82
CA SER A 274 -13.92 16.79 -14.10
C SER A 274 -12.54 17.21 -13.64
N SER A 275 -11.77 16.31 -13.03
CA SER A 275 -10.42 16.60 -12.54
C SER A 275 -9.45 17.04 -13.65
N HIS A 276 -9.49 16.41 -14.83
CA HIS A 276 -8.68 16.85 -15.96
C HIS A 276 -9.14 18.17 -16.55
N TRP A 277 -10.44 18.45 -16.51
CA TRP A 277 -10.99 19.75 -16.91
C TRP A 277 -10.57 20.87 -15.95
N ASP A 278 -10.65 20.62 -14.63
CA ASP A 278 -10.21 21.58 -13.62
C ASP A 278 -8.71 21.87 -13.77
N PHE A 279 -7.89 20.85 -13.96
CA PHE A 279 -6.46 21.00 -14.27
C PHE A 279 -6.20 21.88 -15.49
N TYR A 280 -6.94 21.69 -16.58
CA TYR A 280 -6.84 22.56 -17.75
C TYR A 280 -7.19 24.01 -17.41
N GLN A 281 -8.22 24.25 -16.59
CA GLN A 281 -8.59 25.59 -16.14
C GLN A 281 -7.53 26.22 -15.21
N ASP A 282 -6.92 25.45 -14.33
CA ASP A 282 -5.86 25.90 -13.42
C ASP A 282 -4.62 26.35 -14.22
N LEU A 283 -4.25 25.59 -15.26
CA LEU A 283 -3.19 25.98 -16.20
C LEU A 283 -3.50 27.31 -16.89
N LEU A 284 -4.76 27.52 -17.29
CA LEU A 284 -5.17 28.79 -17.94
C LEU A 284 -5.18 29.98 -16.98
N ARG A 285 -5.50 29.75 -15.70
CA ARG A 285 -5.50 30.79 -14.65
C ARG A 285 -4.10 31.08 -14.13
N GLY A 286 -3.13 30.21 -14.44
CA GLY A 286 -1.77 30.26 -13.89
C GLY A 286 -1.71 29.78 -12.44
N ASP A 287 -2.68 29.03 -11.98
CA ASP A 287 -2.69 28.39 -10.65
C ASP A 287 -1.72 27.21 -10.64
N GLN A 288 -0.48 27.50 -10.24
CA GLN A 288 0.58 26.51 -10.22
C GLN A 288 0.45 25.51 -9.06
N GLU A 289 -0.18 25.91 -7.95
CA GLU A 289 -0.33 25.06 -6.78
C GLU A 289 -1.31 23.91 -7.05
N ASP A 290 -2.51 24.23 -7.55
CA ASP A 290 -3.52 23.23 -7.88
C ASP A 290 -3.10 22.38 -9.08
N ALA A 291 -2.48 22.99 -10.10
CA ALA A 291 -1.93 22.26 -11.23
C ALA A 291 -0.85 21.24 -10.81
N GLU A 292 0.05 21.61 -9.88
CA GLU A 292 1.09 20.71 -9.37
C GLU A 292 0.50 19.61 -8.47
N ALA A 293 -0.50 19.92 -7.68
CA ALA A 293 -1.23 18.92 -6.89
C ALA A 293 -1.89 17.86 -7.80
N HIS A 294 -2.52 18.31 -8.90
CA HIS A 294 -3.08 17.40 -9.92
C HIS A 294 -1.99 16.55 -10.58
N ARG A 295 -0.85 17.14 -10.97
CA ARG A 295 0.27 16.40 -11.56
C ARG A 295 0.75 15.29 -10.64
N LYS A 296 1.03 15.61 -9.38
CA LYS A 296 1.49 14.65 -8.36
C LYS A 296 0.49 13.52 -8.14
N PHE A 297 -0.79 13.85 -8.04
CA PHE A 297 -1.82 12.84 -7.86
C PHE A 297 -1.86 11.87 -9.04
N TYR A 298 -1.92 12.38 -10.29
CA TYR A 298 -2.02 11.51 -11.46
C TYR A 298 -0.71 10.83 -11.84
N ASP A 299 0.45 11.34 -11.45
CA ASP A 299 1.72 10.64 -11.60
C ASP A 299 1.75 9.37 -10.73
N GLU A 300 1.14 9.39 -9.54
CA GLU A 300 0.95 8.20 -8.70
C GLU A 300 -0.18 7.30 -9.20
N TYR A 301 -1.32 7.89 -9.50
CA TYR A 301 -2.55 7.15 -9.82
C TYR A 301 -2.44 6.39 -11.15
N ASN A 302 -1.74 6.95 -12.13
CA ASN A 302 -1.55 6.33 -13.44
C ASN A 302 -0.34 5.37 -13.47
N ALA A 303 0.56 5.45 -12.51
CA ALA A 303 1.68 4.53 -12.39
C ALA A 303 1.21 3.22 -11.79
N VAL A 304 0.93 2.23 -12.63
CA VAL A 304 0.41 0.92 -12.27
C VAL A 304 1.39 -0.17 -12.65
N LEU A 305 1.42 -1.24 -11.85
CA LEU A 305 2.26 -2.41 -12.08
C LEU A 305 1.44 -3.62 -12.54
N ASP A 306 2.07 -4.51 -13.25
CA ASP A 306 1.49 -5.81 -13.57
C ASP A 306 1.48 -6.70 -12.32
N MET A 307 0.33 -7.28 -12.01
CA MET A 307 0.23 -8.27 -10.92
C MET A 307 0.50 -9.70 -11.43
N PRO A 308 1.19 -10.55 -10.67
CA PRO A 308 1.28 -11.97 -10.99
C PRO A 308 -0.12 -12.59 -11.09
N ALA A 309 -0.40 -13.31 -12.17
CA ALA A 309 -1.75 -13.88 -12.43
C ALA A 309 -2.21 -14.78 -11.30
N ARG A 310 -1.31 -15.64 -10.78
CA ARG A 310 -1.66 -16.54 -9.68
C ARG A 310 -2.08 -15.79 -8.43
N PHE A 311 -1.36 -14.75 -8.05
CA PHE A 311 -1.72 -13.92 -6.90
C PHE A 311 -3.12 -13.29 -7.06
N TYR A 312 -3.39 -12.72 -8.24
CA TYR A 312 -4.69 -12.13 -8.53
C TYR A 312 -5.82 -13.16 -8.47
N LEU A 313 -5.66 -14.30 -9.17
CA LEU A 313 -6.67 -15.36 -9.22
C LEU A 313 -6.88 -16.01 -7.84
N ASP A 314 -5.83 -16.28 -7.09
CA ASP A 314 -5.92 -16.75 -5.69
C ASP A 314 -6.70 -15.76 -4.81
N THR A 315 -6.48 -14.45 -5.00
CA THR A 315 -7.21 -13.41 -4.25
C THR A 315 -8.69 -13.43 -4.60
N ILE A 316 -9.04 -13.45 -5.89
CA ILE A 316 -10.45 -13.56 -6.33
C ILE A 316 -11.09 -14.82 -5.74
N GLU A 317 -10.47 -15.97 -5.90
CA GLU A 317 -11.04 -17.25 -5.48
C GLU A 317 -11.14 -17.37 -3.96
N LYS A 318 -9.98 -17.23 -3.24
CA LYS A 318 -9.89 -17.52 -1.82
C LYS A 318 -10.55 -16.45 -0.94
N VAL A 319 -10.39 -15.16 -1.31
CA VAL A 319 -10.88 -14.04 -0.51
C VAL A 319 -12.32 -13.69 -0.87
N PHE A 320 -12.61 -13.47 -2.17
CA PHE A 320 -13.87 -12.89 -2.60
C PHE A 320 -14.95 -13.92 -3.00
N GLN A 321 -14.59 -15.12 -3.48
CA GLN A 321 -15.57 -16.14 -3.87
C GLN A 321 -15.79 -17.20 -2.79
N GLN A 322 -14.72 -17.73 -2.21
CA GLN A 322 -14.80 -18.79 -1.21
C GLN A 322 -14.81 -18.26 0.23
N PHE A 323 -14.38 -17.00 0.47
CA PHE A 323 -14.36 -16.38 1.79
C PHE A 323 -13.60 -17.23 2.83
N LEU A 324 -12.45 -17.79 2.44
CA LEU A 324 -11.80 -18.83 3.22
C LEU A 324 -11.38 -18.37 4.61
N LEU A 325 -10.86 -17.13 4.72
CA LEU A 325 -10.39 -16.58 6.01
C LEU A 325 -11.55 -16.45 7.02
N PRO A 326 -12.66 -15.73 6.75
CA PRO A 326 -13.74 -15.58 7.72
C PRO A 326 -14.54 -16.87 7.96
N ARG A 327 -14.40 -17.86 7.09
CA ARG A 327 -14.98 -19.21 7.29
C ARG A 327 -14.07 -20.15 8.08
N GLY A 328 -12.83 -19.76 8.37
CA GLY A 328 -11.84 -20.62 9.03
C GLY A 328 -11.41 -21.82 8.20
N LEU A 329 -11.45 -21.68 6.86
CA LEU A 329 -11.17 -22.76 5.91
C LEU A 329 -9.91 -22.54 5.09
N TRP A 330 -9.15 -21.47 5.36
CA TRP A 330 -7.94 -21.16 4.61
C TRP A 330 -6.74 -21.93 5.13
N ASP A 331 -6.12 -22.71 4.24
CA ASP A 331 -4.83 -23.35 4.47
C ASP A 331 -3.78 -22.67 3.60
N VAL A 332 -2.65 -22.30 4.20
CA VAL A 332 -1.47 -21.75 3.53
C VAL A 332 -0.35 -22.78 3.65
N ALA A 333 0.15 -23.28 2.54
CA ALA A 333 1.18 -24.32 2.49
C ALA A 333 0.86 -25.55 3.39
N GLY A 334 -0.41 -25.89 3.53
CA GLY A 334 -0.89 -27.03 4.34
C GLY A 334 -1.11 -26.72 5.82
N GLU A 335 -0.90 -25.48 6.27
CA GLU A 335 -1.16 -25.04 7.63
C GLU A 335 -2.44 -24.22 7.72
N ARG A 336 -3.33 -24.56 8.66
CA ARG A 336 -4.60 -23.85 8.86
C ARG A 336 -4.36 -22.45 9.42
N VAL A 337 -4.92 -21.45 8.75
CA VAL A 337 -4.94 -20.07 9.24
C VAL A 337 -6.02 -19.95 10.32
N ASP A 338 -5.58 -19.75 11.57
CA ASP A 338 -6.46 -19.53 12.72
C ASP A 338 -6.12 -18.19 13.39
N PRO A 339 -6.86 -17.10 13.11
CA PRO A 339 -6.67 -15.84 13.81
C PRO A 339 -6.93 -15.90 15.32
N GLY A 340 -7.67 -16.90 15.78
CA GLY A 340 -7.86 -17.19 17.21
C GLY A 340 -6.57 -17.58 17.94
N ALA A 341 -5.52 -17.98 17.23
CA ALA A 341 -4.21 -18.23 17.80
C ALA A 341 -3.50 -16.96 18.28
N ILE A 342 -3.86 -15.77 17.75
CA ILE A 342 -3.25 -14.50 18.11
C ILE A 342 -3.72 -14.06 19.50
N ARG A 343 -2.77 -13.96 20.46
CA ARG A 343 -3.06 -13.63 21.87
C ARG A 343 -2.33 -12.38 22.36
N ARG A 344 -1.15 -12.09 21.81
CA ARG A 344 -0.22 -11.06 22.31
C ARG A 344 -0.29 -9.75 21.55
N SER A 345 -0.59 -9.78 20.27
CA SER A 345 -0.73 -8.57 19.46
C SER A 345 -1.98 -7.77 19.85
N ALA A 346 -1.89 -6.45 19.85
CA ALA A 346 -3.07 -5.59 19.92
C ALA A 346 -3.65 -5.41 18.51
N LEU A 347 -4.95 -5.16 18.38
CA LEU A 347 -5.64 -5.03 17.09
C LEU A 347 -6.40 -3.71 17.01
N LEU A 348 -6.05 -2.90 16.01
CA LEU A 348 -6.78 -1.72 15.60
C LEU A 348 -7.32 -1.94 14.18
N THR A 349 -8.62 -1.73 13.98
CA THR A 349 -9.22 -1.67 12.64
C THR A 349 -9.71 -0.26 12.36
N ILE A 350 -9.49 0.20 11.11
CA ILE A 350 -9.89 1.53 10.63
C ILE A 350 -10.63 1.37 9.32
N GLU A 351 -11.80 1.97 9.22
CA GLU A 351 -12.65 1.98 8.02
C GLU A 351 -13.05 3.41 7.67
N GLY A 352 -13.25 3.68 6.39
CA GLY A 352 -13.84 4.94 5.93
C GLY A 352 -15.35 4.81 5.84
N GLU A 353 -16.08 5.80 6.34
CA GLU A 353 -17.55 5.80 6.26
C GLU A 353 -18.07 5.72 4.82
N LEU A 354 -17.37 6.37 3.90
CA LEU A 354 -17.72 6.45 2.47
C LEU A 354 -16.76 5.63 1.60
N ASP A 355 -16.20 4.54 2.17
CA ASP A 355 -15.31 3.64 1.44
C ASP A 355 -16.12 2.82 0.43
N ASP A 356 -15.86 3.04 -0.86
CA ASP A 356 -16.52 2.38 -2.00
C ASP A 356 -15.74 1.18 -2.54
N ILE A 357 -14.60 0.86 -1.92
CA ILE A 357 -13.72 -0.27 -2.26
C ILE A 357 -13.84 -1.38 -1.22
N SER A 358 -13.75 -1.03 0.07
CA SER A 358 -13.92 -1.96 1.19
C SER A 358 -15.03 -1.46 2.09
N GLY A 359 -16.20 -2.08 2.01
CA GLY A 359 -17.40 -1.64 2.71
C GLY A 359 -17.29 -1.75 4.23
N LEU A 360 -18.14 -0.97 4.93
CA LEU A 360 -18.18 -0.95 6.39
C LEU A 360 -18.40 -2.34 6.98
N GLY A 361 -17.63 -2.68 8.00
CA GLY A 361 -17.65 -3.95 8.69
C GLY A 361 -16.71 -5.01 8.08
N GLN A 362 -16.22 -4.80 6.86
CA GLN A 362 -15.30 -5.77 6.23
C GLN A 362 -13.99 -5.90 7.00
N THR A 363 -13.36 -4.77 7.37
CA THR A 363 -12.12 -4.79 8.14
C THR A 363 -12.39 -5.07 9.63
N GLU A 364 -13.49 -4.56 10.18
CA GLU A 364 -13.93 -4.81 11.55
C GLU A 364 -14.08 -6.30 11.85
N ALA A 365 -14.44 -7.12 10.86
CA ALA A 365 -14.56 -8.57 10.98
C ALA A 365 -13.31 -9.25 11.60
N ALA A 366 -12.13 -8.62 11.49
CA ALA A 366 -10.91 -9.11 12.14
C ALA A 366 -11.08 -9.28 13.67
N HIS A 367 -11.94 -8.47 14.31
CA HIS A 367 -12.21 -8.57 15.73
C HIS A 367 -12.97 -9.85 16.11
N ASP A 368 -13.84 -10.34 15.24
CA ASP A 368 -14.58 -11.58 15.47
C ASP A 368 -13.65 -12.78 15.31
N LEU A 369 -12.76 -12.71 14.33
CA LEU A 369 -11.80 -13.79 14.05
C LEU A 369 -10.70 -13.87 15.11
N CYS A 370 -10.18 -12.72 15.57
CA CYS A 370 -9.15 -12.65 16.60
C CYS A 370 -9.73 -12.78 18.02
N SER A 371 -10.53 -13.80 18.26
CA SER A 371 -11.32 -13.99 19.51
C SER A 371 -10.48 -14.05 20.78
N SER A 372 -9.24 -14.51 20.70
CA SER A 372 -8.31 -14.62 21.84
C SER A 372 -7.61 -13.32 22.23
N ILE A 373 -7.73 -12.25 21.44
CA ILE A 373 -7.17 -10.94 21.83
C ILE A 373 -8.10 -10.31 22.88
N PRO A 374 -7.62 -9.93 24.07
CA PRO A 374 -8.46 -9.32 25.09
C PRO A 374 -9.07 -7.99 24.65
N ALA A 375 -10.30 -7.67 25.07
CA ALA A 375 -11.02 -6.46 24.69
C ALA A 375 -10.21 -5.16 24.89
N LYS A 376 -9.44 -5.07 26.00
CA LYS A 376 -8.56 -3.91 26.29
C LYS A 376 -7.40 -3.72 25.30
N ARG A 377 -7.17 -4.68 24.42
CA ARG A 377 -6.15 -4.65 23.37
C ARG A 377 -6.76 -4.52 21.97
N ARG A 378 -8.05 -4.23 21.88
CA ARG A 378 -8.78 -4.07 20.61
C ARG A 378 -9.34 -2.66 20.51
N ALA A 379 -9.33 -2.09 19.31
CA ALA A 379 -10.00 -0.86 19.00
C ALA A 379 -10.49 -0.89 17.54
N HIS A 380 -11.66 -0.31 17.30
CA HIS A 380 -12.23 -0.10 15.97
C HIS A 380 -12.54 1.38 15.78
N ARG A 381 -12.33 1.90 14.57
CA ARG A 381 -12.59 3.30 14.21
C ARG A 381 -13.22 3.37 12.83
N VAL A 382 -14.36 4.05 12.74
CA VAL A 382 -14.93 4.53 11.49
C VAL A 382 -14.59 6.01 11.34
N ILE A 383 -14.01 6.37 10.21
CA ILE A 383 -13.59 7.76 9.91
C ILE A 383 -14.69 8.44 9.11
N GLU A 384 -15.38 9.36 9.75
CA GLU A 384 -16.52 10.10 9.20
C GLU A 384 -16.12 10.85 7.91
N GLY A 385 -16.96 10.74 6.88
CA GLY A 385 -16.79 11.35 5.57
C GLY A 385 -15.54 10.92 4.81
N ALA A 386 -14.82 9.89 5.26
CA ALA A 386 -13.65 9.36 4.54
C ALA A 386 -14.06 8.30 3.52
N GLY A 387 -13.61 8.46 2.27
CA GLY A 387 -13.51 7.38 1.31
C GLY A 387 -12.21 6.59 1.50
N HIS A 388 -12.00 5.58 0.68
CA HIS A 388 -10.89 4.63 0.79
C HIS A 388 -9.51 5.30 0.99
N TYR A 389 -9.15 6.24 0.11
CA TYR A 389 -7.83 6.92 0.19
C TYR A 389 -7.71 7.86 1.40
N GLY A 390 -8.83 8.39 1.87
CA GLY A 390 -8.86 9.37 2.97
C GLY A 390 -8.40 8.81 4.32
N ILE A 391 -8.43 7.49 4.50
CA ILE A 391 -8.00 6.86 5.76
C ILE A 391 -6.48 6.71 5.88
N PHE A 392 -5.72 6.78 4.77
CA PHE A 392 -4.25 6.61 4.79
C PHE A 392 -3.47 7.69 4.03
N SER A 393 -4.16 8.69 3.43
CA SER A 393 -3.50 9.77 2.68
C SER A 393 -4.23 11.10 2.83
N GLY A 394 -3.53 12.20 2.59
CA GLY A 394 -4.07 13.55 2.59
C GLY A 394 -4.31 14.14 3.99
N ARG A 395 -5.06 15.25 4.03
CA ARG A 395 -5.24 16.01 5.28
C ARG A 395 -5.91 15.18 6.38
N ARG A 396 -6.97 14.42 6.02
CA ARG A 396 -7.70 13.59 6.99
C ARG A 396 -6.81 12.53 7.62
N TRP A 397 -5.97 11.88 6.83
CA TRP A 397 -4.94 10.98 7.37
C TRP A 397 -4.05 11.70 8.38
N ARG A 398 -3.46 12.83 8.01
CA ARG A 398 -2.48 13.54 8.85
C ARG A 398 -3.08 14.10 10.15
N GLU A 399 -4.31 14.61 10.08
CA GLU A 399 -4.93 15.36 11.19
C GLU A 399 -5.87 14.52 12.05
N THR A 400 -6.50 13.48 11.50
CA THR A 400 -7.54 12.71 12.19
C THR A 400 -7.15 11.26 12.44
N VAL A 401 -6.64 10.57 11.42
CA VAL A 401 -6.38 9.13 11.50
C VAL A 401 -5.03 8.85 12.15
N TYR A 402 -3.97 9.49 11.67
CA TYR A 402 -2.62 9.25 12.18
C TYR A 402 -2.47 9.46 13.69
N PRO A 403 -3.01 10.51 14.32
CA PRO A 403 -2.93 10.64 15.78
C PRO A 403 -3.49 9.42 16.52
N GLN A 404 -4.58 8.83 16.05
CA GLN A 404 -5.19 7.63 16.66
C GLN A 404 -4.28 6.40 16.47
N VAL A 405 -3.68 6.23 15.27
CA VAL A 405 -2.72 5.17 14.99
C VAL A 405 -1.46 5.32 15.86
N ARG A 406 -0.89 6.52 15.92
CA ARG A 406 0.28 6.85 16.75
C ARG A 406 0.03 6.52 18.22
N ASP A 407 -1.10 6.98 18.76
CA ASP A 407 -1.42 6.80 20.18
C ASP A 407 -1.68 5.33 20.50
N PHE A 408 -2.30 4.57 19.58
CA PHE A 408 -2.47 3.12 19.70
C PHE A 408 -1.12 2.40 19.68
N ILE A 409 -0.21 2.75 18.76
CA ILE A 409 1.14 2.19 18.73
C ILE A 409 1.85 2.47 20.05
N ARG A 410 1.88 3.72 20.51
CA ARG A 410 2.53 4.12 21.79
C ARG A 410 1.97 3.38 22.99
N GLN A 411 0.67 3.13 23.04
CA GLN A 411 0.02 2.38 24.12
C GLN A 411 0.59 0.95 24.26
N PHE A 412 0.98 0.32 23.15
CA PHE A 412 1.46 -1.05 23.09
C PHE A 412 2.96 -1.20 22.81
N ASP A 413 3.69 -0.11 22.68
CA ASP A 413 5.14 -0.13 22.43
C ASP A 413 5.99 -0.40 23.69
N GLN A 414 5.39 -0.48 24.87
CA GLN A 414 6.15 -0.78 26.08
C GLN A 414 6.75 -2.19 25.96
N PRO A 415 8.06 -2.37 26.28
CA PRO A 415 8.63 -3.69 26.40
C PRO A 415 7.77 -4.48 27.37
N ALA A 416 7.39 -5.71 26.99
CA ALA A 416 6.77 -6.61 27.94
C ALA A 416 7.66 -6.56 29.19
N LYS A 417 7.12 -6.13 30.34
CA LYS A 417 7.87 -6.13 31.60
C LYS A 417 8.52 -7.48 31.66
N ALA A 418 9.85 -7.52 31.63
CA ALA A 418 10.61 -8.72 31.81
C ALA A 418 9.97 -9.40 33.02
N ALA A 419 9.39 -10.58 32.82
CA ALA A 419 8.83 -11.36 33.93
C ALA A 419 9.97 -11.43 34.93
N ALA A 420 9.80 -10.74 36.06
CA ALA A 420 10.80 -10.72 37.10
C ALA A 420 11.13 -12.18 37.35
N LEU A 421 12.33 -12.59 37.01
CA LEU A 421 12.90 -13.87 37.40
C LEU A 421 12.96 -13.76 38.91
N VAL A 422 11.93 -14.22 39.59
CA VAL A 422 11.97 -14.49 41.01
C VAL A 422 13.02 -15.60 41.13
N ARG A 423 14.28 -15.20 41.28
CA ARG A 423 15.30 -16.05 41.86
C ARG A 423 14.78 -16.38 43.24
N ARG A 424 14.12 -17.50 43.37
CA ARG A 424 14.00 -18.21 44.65
C ARG A 424 15.44 -18.52 45.05
N THR A 425 16.02 -17.66 45.85
CA THR A 425 17.13 -18.02 46.71
C THR A 425 16.61 -19.13 47.58
N GLY A 426 16.93 -20.36 47.23
CA GLY A 426 16.69 -21.50 48.10
C GLY A 426 17.50 -21.30 49.35
N ASP A 427 16.82 -21.28 50.52
CA ASP A 427 17.40 -21.47 51.80
C ASP A 427 18.15 -22.82 51.81
N ALA A 428 19.44 -22.72 52.00
CA ALA A 428 20.22 -23.91 52.38
C ALA A 428 19.92 -24.23 53.86
N PRO A 429 19.58 -25.47 54.21
CA PRO A 429 19.45 -25.82 55.61
C PRO A 429 20.85 -25.84 56.24
N ALA A 430 20.98 -25.18 57.37
CA ALA A 430 22.14 -25.28 58.24
C ALA A 430 22.25 -26.72 58.75
N ALA A 431 23.39 -27.33 58.49
CA ALA A 431 23.76 -28.58 59.16
C ALA A 431 24.27 -28.27 60.57
N ALA A 432 23.65 -28.93 61.54
CA ALA A 432 24.20 -29.11 62.87
C ALA A 432 25.03 -30.39 62.90
#